data_1076c522888410dd643952a8be2dbbaf
#
_entry.id   1076c522888410dd643952a8be2dbbaf
#
_cell.length_a   1.000
_cell.length_b   1.000
_cell.length_c   1.000
_cell.angle_alpha   90.00
_cell.angle_beta   90.00
_cell.angle_gamma   90.00
#
_symmetry.space_group_name_H-M   'P 1'
#
loop_
_entity.id
_entity.type
_entity.pdbx_description
1 polymer ?
#
loop_
_entity_poly.entity_id
_entity_poly.type
_entity_poly.pdbx_seq_one_letter_code
_entity_poly.pdbx_strand_id
1 'polypeptide(L)'
;MNMRPDSSYELGNGKTAGRGHKGQKARSGGKLRIGFEGGQMPLARRIPKRGFNNIFAKPLTAVNVAVLNQFEDGAVVDSAALIAKGILQDCKYGLKVLGNGNVTKKVTVKAAAFSESAKEKIEKAGGKAEVV
;
A
#
# COMPACT_ATOMS: atom_id res chain seq x y z
N MET A 1 21.66 -29.26 -9.12
CA MET A 1 20.53 -30.03 -9.66
C MET A 1 19.29 -29.67 -8.83
N ASN A 2 18.51 -28.69 -9.27
CA ASN A 2 17.31 -28.25 -8.54
C ASN A 2 16.19 -29.25 -8.83
N MET A 3 16.05 -30.25 -7.97
CA MET A 3 14.83 -31.03 -7.94
C MET A 3 13.68 -30.09 -7.56
N ARG A 4 12.78 -29.82 -8.49
CA ARG A 4 11.48 -29.28 -8.15
C ARG A 4 10.81 -30.35 -7.29
N PRO A 5 10.40 -30.06 -6.04
CA PRO A 5 9.62 -31.02 -5.28
C PRO A 5 8.40 -31.39 -6.12
N ASP A 6 8.11 -32.69 -6.22
CA ASP A 6 6.91 -33.16 -6.93
C ASP A 6 5.69 -32.54 -6.26
N SER A 7 5.15 -31.51 -6.93
CA SER A 7 4.12 -30.63 -6.37
C SER A 7 2.83 -31.35 -6.00
N SER A 8 2.64 -32.58 -6.48
CA SER A 8 1.42 -33.34 -6.23
C SER A 8 1.35 -33.98 -4.85
N TYR A 9 2.49 -34.33 -4.27
CA TYR A 9 2.55 -35.00 -2.97
C TYR A 9 3.04 -34.12 -1.84
N GLU A 10 4.12 -33.41 -2.04
CA GLU A 10 4.73 -32.56 -0.99
C GLU A 10 3.93 -31.30 -0.66
N LEU A 11 3.19 -30.75 -1.62
CA LEU A 11 2.34 -29.58 -1.41
C LEU A 11 0.88 -29.93 -1.05
N GLY A 12 0.57 -31.19 -0.73
CA GLY A 12 -0.78 -31.60 -0.38
C GLY A 12 -1.78 -31.58 -1.56
N ASN A 13 -1.31 -31.53 -2.79
CA ASN A 13 -2.14 -31.49 -3.99
C ASN A 13 -2.53 -32.90 -4.51
N GLY A 14 -2.03 -33.97 -3.88
CA GLY A 14 -2.48 -35.32 -4.15
C GLY A 14 -3.90 -35.57 -3.67
N LYS A 15 -4.63 -36.54 -4.25
CA LYS A 15 -5.99 -36.97 -3.91
C LYS A 15 -7.05 -35.85 -3.93
N THR A 16 -6.95 -34.86 -3.06
CA THR A 16 -7.95 -33.80 -2.87
C THR A 16 -7.46 -32.40 -3.25
N ALA A 17 -6.21 -32.25 -3.66
CA ALA A 17 -5.57 -30.96 -4.03
C ALA A 17 -5.75 -29.86 -2.96
N GLY A 18 -5.68 -30.24 -1.68
CA GLY A 18 -5.85 -29.32 -0.54
C GLY A 18 -7.29 -28.82 -0.32
N ARG A 19 -8.28 -29.33 -1.06
CA ARG A 19 -9.68 -28.86 -0.96
C ARG A 19 -10.51 -29.62 0.09
N GLY A 20 -9.96 -30.66 0.71
CA GLY A 20 -10.70 -31.51 1.65
C GLY A 20 -11.63 -32.50 0.94
N HIS A 21 -12.63 -33.06 1.66
CA HIS A 21 -13.49 -34.12 1.13
C HIS A 21 -14.66 -33.56 0.30
N LYS A 22 -15.71 -33.11 0.94
CA LYS A 22 -16.97 -32.66 0.30
C LYS A 22 -17.20 -31.18 0.59
N GLY A 23 -18.06 -30.55 -0.16
CA GLY A 23 -18.44 -29.16 0.02
C GLY A 23 -18.34 -28.33 -1.25
N GLN A 24 -18.91 -27.15 -1.23
CA GLN A 24 -18.99 -26.27 -2.38
C GLN A 24 -17.59 -25.88 -2.93
N LYS A 25 -16.63 -25.64 -2.03
CA LYS A 25 -15.25 -25.26 -2.43
C LYS A 25 -14.44 -26.43 -3.00
N ALA A 26 -14.86 -27.66 -2.74
CA ALA A 26 -14.17 -28.86 -3.22
C ALA A 26 -14.55 -29.23 -4.67
N ARG A 27 -15.58 -28.61 -5.24
CA ARG A 27 -16.05 -28.90 -6.59
C ARG A 27 -15.29 -28.08 -7.63
N SER A 28 -15.25 -28.58 -8.86
CA SER A 28 -14.71 -27.83 -10.00
C SER A 28 -15.52 -26.56 -10.20
N GLY A 29 -14.83 -25.41 -10.36
CA GLY A 29 -15.48 -24.12 -10.53
C GLY A 29 -16.23 -23.59 -9.29
N GLY A 30 -16.22 -24.31 -8.18
CA GLY A 30 -16.88 -23.91 -6.93
C GLY A 30 -16.27 -22.66 -6.33
N LYS A 31 -16.77 -21.47 -6.70
CA LYS A 31 -16.39 -20.18 -6.10
C LYS A 31 -17.50 -19.70 -5.17
N LEU A 32 -17.12 -19.27 -3.99
CA LEU A 32 -17.99 -18.52 -3.10
C LEU A 32 -17.79 -17.04 -3.33
N ARG A 33 -18.88 -16.29 -3.43
CA ARG A 33 -18.80 -14.82 -3.45
C ARG A 33 -18.27 -14.30 -2.11
N ILE A 34 -17.52 -13.22 -2.15
CA ILE A 34 -16.97 -12.59 -0.95
C ILE A 34 -18.12 -12.15 -0.02
N GLY A 35 -17.99 -12.44 1.27
CA GLY A 35 -18.99 -12.07 2.27
C GLY A 35 -20.22 -12.96 2.31
N PHE A 36 -20.22 -14.12 1.64
CA PHE A 36 -21.33 -15.08 1.73
C PHE A 36 -21.33 -15.81 3.09
N GLU A 37 -22.42 -15.75 3.82
CA GLU A 37 -22.59 -16.28 5.18
C GLU A 37 -23.60 -17.45 5.23
N GLY A 38 -23.59 -18.34 4.24
CA GLY A 38 -24.41 -19.56 4.25
C GLY A 38 -25.94 -19.30 4.13
N GLY A 39 -26.35 -18.17 3.60
CA GLY A 39 -27.77 -17.77 3.50
C GLY A 39 -28.21 -16.75 4.55
N GLN A 40 -27.43 -16.57 5.61
CA GLN A 40 -27.62 -15.45 6.54
C GLN A 40 -27.34 -14.12 5.84
N MET A 41 -28.05 -13.05 6.23
CA MET A 41 -27.80 -11.71 5.69
C MET A 41 -26.35 -11.30 5.93
N PRO A 42 -25.59 -10.95 4.87
CA PRO A 42 -24.18 -10.56 4.99
C PRO A 42 -23.98 -9.38 5.95
N LEU A 43 -22.86 -9.37 6.67
CA LEU A 43 -22.52 -8.34 7.66
C LEU A 43 -22.68 -6.91 7.10
N ALA A 44 -22.25 -6.69 5.86
CA ALA A 44 -22.36 -5.38 5.19
C ALA A 44 -23.82 -4.88 5.06
N ARG A 45 -24.79 -5.79 5.02
CA ARG A 45 -26.22 -5.45 4.99
C ARG A 45 -26.85 -5.32 6.38
N ARG A 46 -26.27 -5.96 7.39
CA ARG A 46 -26.75 -5.87 8.79
C ARG A 46 -26.34 -4.58 9.47
N ILE A 47 -25.17 -4.04 9.10
CA ILE A 47 -24.63 -2.81 9.68
C ILE A 47 -25.40 -1.60 9.12
N PRO A 48 -25.83 -0.64 9.96
CA PRO A 48 -26.41 0.60 9.49
C PRO A 48 -25.46 1.39 8.60
N LYS A 49 -25.97 1.97 7.52
CA LYS A 49 -25.21 2.88 6.66
C LYS A 49 -24.91 4.16 7.44
N ARG A 50 -23.67 4.65 7.35
CA ARG A 50 -23.27 5.92 7.97
C ARG A 50 -22.28 6.66 7.10
N GLY A 51 -22.26 7.98 7.28
CA GLY A 51 -21.35 8.88 6.55
C GLY A 51 -21.84 9.20 5.15
N PHE A 52 -21.03 9.98 4.47
CA PHE A 52 -21.21 10.35 3.06
C PHE A 52 -19.83 10.50 2.41
N ASN A 53 -19.77 10.37 1.09
CA ASN A 53 -18.57 10.65 0.31
C ASN A 53 -18.58 12.10 -0.16
N ASN A 54 -17.57 12.88 0.22
CA ASN A 54 -17.37 14.21 -0.34
C ASN A 54 -16.76 14.08 -1.74
N ILE A 55 -17.57 14.34 -2.78
CA ILE A 55 -17.12 14.30 -4.18
C ILE A 55 -16.13 15.40 -4.54
N PHE A 56 -16.07 16.48 -3.75
CA PHE A 56 -15.14 17.60 -3.94
C PHE A 56 -13.85 17.45 -3.12
N ALA A 57 -13.65 16.32 -2.46
CA ALA A 57 -12.43 16.05 -1.70
C ALA A 57 -11.20 16.06 -2.63
N LYS A 58 -10.15 16.74 -2.18
CA LYS A 58 -8.84 16.78 -2.84
C LYS A 58 -7.81 16.09 -1.94
N PRO A 59 -7.77 14.75 -1.90
CA PRO A 59 -6.84 14.03 -1.03
C PRO A 59 -5.41 14.21 -1.53
N LEU A 60 -4.51 14.61 -0.62
CA LEU A 60 -3.08 14.63 -0.88
C LEU A 60 -2.53 13.20 -0.87
N THR A 61 -1.61 12.90 -1.78
CA THR A 61 -0.90 11.63 -1.81
C THR A 61 0.13 11.58 -0.69
N ALA A 62 0.01 10.63 0.23
CA ALA A 62 0.90 10.54 1.39
C ALA A 62 2.12 9.67 1.10
N VAL A 63 3.32 10.15 1.45
CA VAL A 63 4.58 9.40 1.36
C VAL A 63 5.35 9.53 2.67
N ASN A 64 5.96 8.44 3.13
CA ASN A 64 6.77 8.43 4.34
C ASN A 64 8.21 8.87 4.09
N VAL A 65 8.83 9.49 5.08
CA VAL A 65 10.24 9.96 5.00
C VAL A 65 11.25 8.83 4.75
N ALA A 66 10.94 7.59 5.14
CA ALA A 66 11.80 6.43 4.87
C ALA A 66 12.11 6.24 3.36
N VAL A 67 11.18 6.62 2.49
CA VAL A 67 11.32 6.52 1.03
C VAL A 67 12.40 7.44 0.49
N LEU A 68 12.67 8.57 1.17
CA LEU A 68 13.68 9.54 0.76
C LEU A 68 15.10 8.96 0.75
N ASN A 69 15.35 7.90 1.53
CA ASN A 69 16.64 7.21 1.54
C ASN A 69 16.98 6.49 0.21
N GLN A 70 16.01 6.34 -0.69
CA GLN A 70 16.24 5.77 -2.03
C GLN A 70 16.84 6.78 -3.01
N PHE A 71 16.86 8.06 -2.65
CA PHE A 71 17.45 9.12 -3.46
C PHE A 71 18.91 9.36 -3.08
N GLU A 72 19.65 10.01 -3.96
CA GLU A 72 21.03 10.39 -3.68
C GLU A 72 21.11 11.62 -2.79
N ASP A 73 22.25 11.80 -2.13
CA ASP A 73 22.50 12.99 -1.34
C ASP A 73 22.48 14.25 -2.20
N GLY A 74 21.77 15.27 -1.76
CA GLY A 74 21.61 16.54 -2.49
C GLY A 74 20.52 16.53 -3.56
N ALA A 75 19.84 15.40 -3.79
CA ALA A 75 18.77 15.32 -4.77
C ALA A 75 17.57 16.19 -4.39
N VAL A 76 16.91 16.75 -5.41
CA VAL A 76 15.61 17.40 -5.27
C VAL A 76 14.52 16.36 -5.50
N VAL A 77 13.72 16.12 -4.47
CA VAL A 77 12.62 15.14 -4.51
C VAL A 77 11.30 15.89 -4.63
N ASP A 78 10.69 15.79 -5.78
CA ASP A 78 9.35 16.28 -6.09
C ASP A 78 8.41 15.11 -6.43
N SER A 79 7.16 15.39 -6.74
CA SER A 79 6.18 14.37 -7.15
C SER A 79 6.62 13.64 -8.42
N ALA A 80 7.25 14.34 -9.37
CA ALA A 80 7.72 13.75 -10.62
C ALA A 80 8.87 12.76 -10.40
N ALA A 81 9.82 13.08 -9.51
CA ALA A 81 10.93 12.19 -9.15
C ALA A 81 10.44 10.90 -8.46
N LEU A 82 9.39 10.99 -7.64
CA LEU A 82 8.77 9.83 -6.98
C LEU A 82 8.03 8.94 -7.97
N ILE A 83 7.37 9.51 -8.96
CA ILE A 83 6.70 8.76 -10.05
C ILE A 83 7.75 8.10 -10.95
N ALA A 84 8.81 8.81 -11.32
CA ALA A 84 9.90 8.27 -12.15
C ALA A 84 10.58 7.05 -11.50
N LYS A 85 10.68 7.02 -10.17
CA LYS A 85 11.17 5.85 -9.42
C LYS A 85 10.12 4.76 -9.17
N GLY A 86 8.89 4.94 -9.63
CA GLY A 86 7.80 3.98 -9.43
C GLY A 86 7.30 3.86 -7.99
N ILE A 87 7.62 4.82 -7.12
CA ILE A 87 7.16 4.86 -5.73
C ILE A 87 5.71 5.31 -5.65
N LEU A 88 5.34 6.24 -6.52
CA LEU A 88 3.97 6.72 -6.71
C LEU A 88 3.49 6.37 -8.11
N GLN A 89 2.21 6.03 -8.23
CA GLN A 89 1.57 5.85 -9.53
C GLN A 89 1.00 7.16 -10.07
N ASP A 90 0.43 7.97 -9.18
CA ASP A 90 -0.22 9.25 -9.54
C ASP A 90 -0.21 10.22 -8.35
N CYS A 91 -0.15 11.52 -8.63
CA CYS A 91 -0.18 12.58 -7.64
C CYS A 91 -1.06 13.75 -8.14
N LYS A 92 -2.41 13.56 -8.10
CA LYS A 92 -3.36 14.53 -8.69
C LYS A 92 -3.46 15.85 -7.94
N TYR A 93 -3.45 15.81 -6.62
CA TYR A 93 -3.76 16.97 -5.76
C TYR A 93 -2.58 17.44 -4.92
N GLY A 94 -1.41 16.86 -5.11
CA GLY A 94 -0.20 17.22 -4.39
C GLY A 94 0.30 16.13 -3.43
N LEU A 95 1.53 16.31 -3.01
CA LEU A 95 2.28 15.40 -2.15
C LEU A 95 2.20 15.85 -0.69
N LYS A 96 1.99 14.90 0.23
CA LYS A 96 2.14 15.12 1.66
C LYS A 96 3.20 14.18 2.23
N VAL A 97 4.20 14.72 2.90
CA VAL A 97 5.27 13.91 3.52
C VAL A 97 4.96 13.67 4.99
N LEU A 98 4.99 12.39 5.38
CA LEU A 98 4.72 11.90 6.71
C LEU A 98 6.01 11.40 7.40
N GLY A 99 6.08 11.56 8.72
CA GLY A 99 7.28 11.29 9.52
C GLY A 99 7.55 9.82 9.86
N ASN A 100 6.94 8.84 9.19
CA ASN A 100 7.24 7.44 9.49
C ASN A 100 8.58 7.01 8.89
N GLY A 101 9.41 6.38 9.72
CA GLY A 101 10.77 5.97 9.37
C GLY A 101 11.83 7.02 9.73
N ASN A 102 13.07 6.77 9.32
CA ASN A 102 14.21 7.66 9.54
C ASN A 102 14.80 8.10 8.20
N VAL A 103 15.32 9.32 8.16
CA VAL A 103 16.07 9.87 7.03
C VAL A 103 17.53 9.91 7.40
N THR A 104 18.38 9.37 6.55
CA THR A 104 19.84 9.38 6.70
C THR A 104 20.54 10.26 5.68
N LYS A 105 19.82 10.64 4.62
CA LYS A 105 20.36 11.38 3.50
C LYS A 105 19.92 12.85 3.50
N LYS A 106 20.78 13.70 2.98
CA LYS A 106 20.49 15.13 2.81
C LYS A 106 19.74 15.34 1.50
N VAL A 107 18.44 15.53 1.56
CA VAL A 107 17.60 15.73 0.37
C VAL A 107 16.78 17.01 0.50
N THR A 108 16.54 17.68 -0.63
CA THR A 108 15.60 18.80 -0.70
C THR A 108 14.25 18.28 -1.18
N VAL A 109 13.22 18.38 -0.35
CA VAL A 109 11.90 17.81 -0.66
C VAL A 109 10.91 18.92 -0.97
N LYS A 110 10.26 18.85 -2.13
CA LYS A 110 9.20 19.76 -2.56
C LYS A 110 7.84 19.08 -2.46
N ALA A 111 6.98 19.56 -1.57
CA ALA A 111 5.66 18.97 -1.35
C ALA A 111 4.62 20.02 -0.95
N ALA A 112 3.33 19.73 -1.19
CA ALA A 112 2.23 20.59 -0.81
C ALA A 112 2.03 20.68 0.71
N ALA A 113 2.39 19.62 1.46
CA ALA A 113 2.30 19.60 2.92
C ALA A 113 3.32 18.67 3.55
N PHE A 114 3.70 18.97 4.79
CA PHE A 114 4.55 18.13 5.64
C PHE A 114 3.88 17.94 7.00
N SER A 115 4.10 16.80 7.64
CA SER A 115 3.84 16.67 9.07
C SER A 115 5.01 17.30 9.87
N GLU A 116 4.75 17.76 11.07
CA GLU A 116 5.79 18.34 11.97
C GLU A 116 6.96 17.37 12.16
N SER A 117 6.64 16.12 12.49
CA SER A 117 7.65 15.07 12.64
C SER A 117 8.45 14.77 11.36
N ALA A 118 7.87 15.00 10.17
CA ALA A 118 8.61 14.86 8.91
C ALA A 118 9.58 16.01 8.70
N LYS A 119 9.16 17.25 8.96
CA LYS A 119 10.03 18.43 8.87
C LYS A 119 11.25 18.27 9.79
N GLU A 120 11.03 17.98 11.07
CA GLU A 120 12.12 17.77 12.03
C GLU A 120 13.11 16.70 11.58
N LYS A 121 12.64 15.58 11.03
CA LYS A 121 13.52 14.49 10.58
C LYS A 121 14.33 14.88 9.35
N ILE A 122 13.74 15.61 8.40
CA ILE A 122 14.44 16.11 7.21
C ILE A 122 15.50 17.16 7.61
N GLU A 123 15.16 18.08 8.49
CA GLU A 123 16.07 19.11 8.97
C GLU A 123 17.22 18.51 9.81
N LYS A 124 16.93 17.57 10.72
CA LYS A 124 17.96 16.83 11.49
C LYS A 124 18.93 16.05 10.59
N ALA A 125 18.47 15.55 9.44
CA ALA A 125 19.31 14.92 8.43
C ALA A 125 20.12 15.94 7.58
N GLY A 126 19.88 17.26 7.77
CA GLY A 126 20.53 18.32 7.01
C GLY A 126 19.90 18.57 5.62
N GLY A 127 18.70 18.08 5.40
CA GLY A 127 17.89 18.36 4.20
C GLY A 127 17.07 19.64 4.34
N LYS A 128 16.32 19.97 3.27
CA LYS A 128 15.38 21.09 3.24
C LYS A 128 13.98 20.63 2.89
N ALA A 129 12.96 21.18 3.56
CA ALA A 129 11.54 20.98 3.25
C ALA A 129 10.96 22.25 2.66
N GLU A 130 10.60 22.23 1.37
CA GLU A 130 10.02 23.35 0.64
C GLU A 130 8.54 23.07 0.37
N VAL A 131 7.66 24.00 0.74
CA VAL A 131 6.22 23.90 0.46
C VAL A 131 5.95 24.60 -0.88
N VAL A 132 5.27 23.86 -1.78
CA VAL A 132 4.96 24.31 -3.15
C VAL A 132 3.45 24.28 -3.39
#